data_8ae7781646808e65b8f8fa588c6eff16
#
_entry.id   8ae7781646808e65b8f8fa588c6eff16
#
_cell.length_a   1.000
_cell.length_b   1.000
_cell.length_c   1.000
_cell.angle_alpha   90.00
_cell.angle_beta   90.00
_cell.angle_gamma   90.00
#
_symmetry.space_group_name_H-M   'P 1'
#
loop_
_entity.id
_entity.type
_entity.pdbx_description
1 polymer ?
#
loop_
_entity_poly.entity_id
_entity_poly.type
_entity_poly.pdbx_seq_one_letter_code
_entity_poly.pdbx_strand_id
1 'polypeptide(L)'
;LVSADAPAAGMSVGAIIGIIIGAVILLIFFFSFFPVGLAISAGASGVHVGLFQLVGMRIRKVNPHRIVEPLIKATKAGLDLNLNKMEAHYLAGGNVDRVVNALIASQRAGIALDFEKACAIDLAGRDVLTAVQMSVSPKVIETPVIAAIAKDGIELRAKAKVTVRVNIDRLVGGAGEETIIARVGEGIVTTIGSSVSHKDVLENPDSISQTVLNKGLDSGTAFEILSIDIADVDVGVNVGAKLQIDQAEADK
;
A
#
# COMPACT_ATOMS: atom_id res chain seq x y z
N LEU A 1 -34.18 78.38 -33.58
CA LEU A 1 -34.46 77.51 -32.46
C LEU A 1 -34.90 76.15 -32.97
N VAL A 2 -34.00 75.21 -33.10
CA VAL A 2 -34.33 73.78 -33.39
C VAL A 2 -33.74 72.99 -32.20
N SER A 3 -34.63 72.58 -31.32
CA SER A 3 -34.36 71.66 -30.22
C SER A 3 -34.18 70.27 -30.80
N ALA A 4 -32.98 69.73 -30.71
CA ALA A 4 -32.70 68.37 -31.08
C ALA A 4 -32.88 67.47 -29.80
N ASP A 5 -34.12 66.93 -29.73
CA ASP A 5 -34.35 65.80 -28.77
C ASP A 5 -33.63 64.58 -29.25
N ALA A 6 -32.56 64.24 -28.54
CA ALA A 6 -31.90 62.91 -28.68
C ALA A 6 -32.80 61.86 -28.04
N PRO A 7 -33.23 60.83 -28.72
CA PRO A 7 -33.98 59.76 -28.10
C PRO A 7 -33.06 58.99 -27.15
N ALA A 8 -33.44 59.06 -25.86
CA ALA A 8 -32.89 58.11 -24.91
C ALA A 8 -33.26 56.72 -25.37
N ALA A 9 -32.26 55.98 -25.92
CA ALA A 9 -32.39 54.61 -26.35
C ALA A 9 -32.60 53.70 -25.12
N GLY A 10 -33.88 53.65 -24.70
CA GLY A 10 -34.30 52.66 -23.69
C GLY A 10 -34.10 51.26 -24.30
N MET A 11 -33.23 50.51 -23.68
CA MET A 11 -33.03 49.09 -24.06
C MET A 11 -34.39 48.37 -24.00
N SER A 12 -34.74 47.66 -25.06
CA SER A 12 -35.99 46.90 -25.10
C SER A 12 -35.96 45.83 -23.96
N VAL A 13 -37.11 45.54 -23.36
CA VAL A 13 -37.25 44.53 -22.30
C VAL A 13 -36.63 43.20 -22.71
N GLY A 14 -36.73 42.83 -23.99
CA GLY A 14 -36.08 41.63 -24.53
C GLY A 14 -34.56 41.69 -24.50
N ALA A 15 -33.96 42.88 -24.74
CA ALA A 15 -32.50 43.05 -24.65
C ALA A 15 -32.00 42.92 -23.20
N ILE A 16 -32.76 43.46 -22.24
CA ILE A 16 -32.44 43.33 -20.82
C ILE A 16 -32.50 41.87 -20.36
N ILE A 17 -33.55 41.14 -20.74
CA ILE A 17 -33.68 39.70 -20.44
C ILE A 17 -32.54 38.91 -21.09
N GLY A 18 -32.18 39.20 -22.35
CA GLY A 18 -31.05 38.55 -23.02
C GLY A 18 -29.71 38.76 -22.33
N ILE A 19 -29.46 40.00 -21.85
CA ILE A 19 -28.22 40.31 -21.07
C ILE A 19 -28.20 39.56 -19.74
N ILE A 20 -29.33 39.51 -19.04
CA ILE A 20 -29.41 38.77 -17.75
C ILE A 20 -29.17 37.28 -17.96
N ILE A 21 -29.80 36.67 -18.97
CA ILE A 21 -29.58 35.26 -19.28
C ILE A 21 -28.13 35.02 -19.70
N GLY A 22 -27.54 35.87 -20.51
CA GLY A 22 -26.14 35.79 -20.92
C GLY A 22 -25.20 35.92 -19.72
N ALA A 23 -25.46 36.85 -18.81
CA ALA A 23 -24.69 37.02 -17.58
C ALA A 23 -24.78 35.78 -16.65
N VAL A 24 -25.98 35.20 -16.51
CA VAL A 24 -26.17 33.98 -15.71
C VAL A 24 -25.42 32.80 -16.31
N ILE A 25 -25.51 32.61 -17.64
CA ILE A 25 -24.75 31.56 -18.31
C ILE A 25 -23.25 31.75 -18.16
N LEU A 26 -22.77 32.98 -18.30
CA LEU A 26 -21.35 33.31 -18.10
C LEU A 26 -20.90 33.08 -16.66
N LEU A 27 -21.72 33.41 -15.67
CA LEU A 27 -21.46 33.12 -14.24
C LEU A 27 -21.40 31.60 -14.00
N ILE A 28 -22.35 30.83 -14.50
CA ILE A 28 -22.37 29.39 -14.37
C ILE A 28 -21.10 28.77 -15.00
N PHE A 29 -20.73 29.25 -16.20
CA PHE A 29 -19.51 28.82 -16.87
C PHE A 29 -18.26 29.19 -16.06
N PHE A 30 -18.19 30.40 -15.52
CA PHE A 30 -17.09 30.86 -14.69
C PHE A 30 -16.94 30.00 -13.43
N PHE A 31 -18.02 29.81 -12.67
CA PHE A 31 -17.96 28.97 -11.44
C PHE A 31 -17.72 27.50 -11.74
N SER A 32 -18.15 26.99 -12.91
CA SER A 32 -17.86 25.65 -13.37
C SER A 32 -16.39 25.46 -13.74
N PHE A 33 -15.76 26.49 -14.31
CA PHE A 33 -14.36 26.45 -14.75
C PHE A 33 -13.39 26.79 -13.62
N PHE A 34 -13.73 27.75 -12.76
CA PHE A 34 -12.89 28.19 -11.64
C PHE A 34 -13.37 27.51 -10.33
N PRO A 35 -12.58 26.62 -9.71
CA PRO A 35 -12.93 25.98 -8.44
C PRO A 35 -12.70 26.94 -7.26
N VAL A 36 -13.46 28.04 -7.20
CA VAL A 36 -13.35 29.11 -6.19
C VAL A 36 -13.56 28.56 -4.78
N GLY A 37 -14.52 27.65 -4.62
CA GLY A 37 -14.77 27.01 -3.32
C GLY A 37 -13.57 26.25 -2.77
N LEU A 38 -12.81 25.60 -3.66
CA LEU A 38 -11.59 24.88 -3.27
C LEU A 38 -10.47 25.86 -2.85
N ALA A 39 -10.33 26.99 -3.56
CA ALA A 39 -9.35 28.02 -3.19
C ALA A 39 -9.66 28.65 -1.83
N ILE A 40 -10.95 28.92 -1.53
CA ILE A 40 -11.39 29.44 -0.23
C ILE A 40 -11.11 28.41 0.87
N SER A 41 -11.44 27.14 0.63
CA SER A 41 -11.20 26.05 1.58
C SER A 41 -9.71 25.87 1.87
N ALA A 42 -8.85 25.94 0.83
CA ALA A 42 -7.41 25.89 0.95
C ALA A 42 -6.88 27.06 1.78
N GLY A 43 -7.29 28.31 1.46
CA GLY A 43 -6.87 29.51 2.17
C GLY A 43 -7.29 29.49 3.64
N ALA A 44 -8.52 29.07 3.95
CA ALA A 44 -9.02 28.93 5.32
C ALA A 44 -8.26 27.84 6.13
N SER A 45 -7.58 26.92 5.44
CA SER A 45 -6.77 25.84 6.04
C SER A 45 -5.29 26.17 6.10
N GLY A 46 -4.88 27.41 5.78
CA GLY A 46 -3.49 27.84 5.77
C GLY A 46 -2.69 27.40 4.52
N VAL A 47 -3.38 26.85 3.53
CA VAL A 47 -2.75 26.39 2.27
C VAL A 47 -2.88 27.49 1.21
N HIS A 48 -1.75 28.04 0.78
CA HIS A 48 -1.72 29.09 -0.25
C HIS A 48 -1.70 28.48 -1.65
N VAL A 49 -2.89 28.28 -2.23
CA VAL A 49 -3.02 27.83 -3.62
C VAL A 49 -3.67 28.94 -4.44
N GLY A 50 -2.94 29.47 -5.41
CA GLY A 50 -3.44 30.52 -6.30
C GLY A 50 -4.53 30.00 -7.23
N LEU A 51 -5.55 30.83 -7.52
CA LEU A 51 -6.60 30.49 -8.50
C LEU A 51 -6.03 30.10 -9.86
N PHE A 52 -4.98 30.79 -10.32
CA PHE A 52 -4.28 30.48 -11.58
C PHE A 52 -3.61 29.10 -11.57
N GLN A 53 -3.10 28.65 -10.40
CA GLN A 53 -2.56 27.30 -10.24
C GLN A 53 -3.66 26.25 -10.42
N LEU A 54 -4.84 26.45 -9.84
CA LEU A 54 -5.98 25.55 -9.96
C LEU A 54 -6.47 25.43 -11.41
N VAL A 55 -6.52 26.57 -12.11
CA VAL A 55 -6.86 26.60 -13.53
C VAL A 55 -5.79 25.90 -14.37
N GLY A 56 -4.51 26.17 -14.07
CA GLY A 56 -3.39 25.50 -14.72
C GLY A 56 -3.42 23.98 -14.56
N MET A 57 -3.75 23.46 -13.38
CA MET A 57 -3.98 22.02 -13.16
C MET A 57 -5.09 21.48 -14.07
N ARG A 58 -6.19 22.20 -14.16
CA ARG A 58 -7.34 21.77 -15.00
C ARG A 58 -6.98 21.72 -16.49
N ILE A 59 -6.19 22.68 -16.98
CA ILE A 59 -5.67 22.67 -18.36
C ILE A 59 -4.77 21.46 -18.59
N ARG A 60 -3.94 21.07 -17.61
CA ARG A 60 -3.11 19.86 -17.66
C ARG A 60 -3.87 18.56 -17.40
N LYS A 61 -5.21 18.60 -17.36
CA LYS A 61 -6.09 17.45 -17.08
C LYS A 61 -5.90 16.85 -15.68
N VAL A 62 -5.38 17.62 -14.75
CA VAL A 62 -5.27 17.24 -13.33
C VAL A 62 -6.54 17.72 -12.62
N ASN A 63 -7.17 16.83 -11.84
CA ASN A 63 -8.30 17.21 -11.01
C ASN A 63 -7.79 17.94 -9.75
N PRO A 64 -8.05 19.27 -9.56
CA PRO A 64 -7.54 20.03 -8.44
C PRO A 64 -7.98 19.46 -7.07
N HIS A 65 -9.19 18.90 -6.97
CA HIS A 65 -9.68 18.28 -5.73
C HIS A 65 -8.80 17.12 -5.27
N ARG A 66 -8.27 16.32 -6.21
CA ARG A 66 -7.41 15.17 -5.91
C ARG A 66 -6.03 15.55 -5.36
N ILE A 67 -5.65 16.82 -5.49
CA ILE A 67 -4.37 17.35 -5.01
C ILE A 67 -4.56 18.23 -3.78
N VAL A 68 -5.50 19.19 -3.85
CA VAL A 68 -5.65 20.23 -2.83
C VAL A 68 -6.30 19.68 -1.55
N GLU A 69 -7.28 18.78 -1.66
CA GLU A 69 -7.89 18.19 -0.47
C GLU A 69 -6.89 17.36 0.36
N PRO A 70 -6.08 16.47 -0.24
CA PRO A 70 -4.99 15.82 0.49
C PRO A 70 -3.96 16.80 1.04
N LEU A 71 -3.62 17.88 0.32
CA LEU A 71 -2.72 18.91 0.81
C LEU A 71 -3.29 19.61 2.05
N ILE A 72 -4.57 19.94 2.06
CA ILE A 72 -5.27 20.48 3.25
C ILE A 72 -5.19 19.50 4.42
N LYS A 73 -5.41 18.21 4.17
CA LYS A 73 -5.28 17.17 5.21
C LYS A 73 -3.86 17.13 5.78
N ALA A 74 -2.85 17.15 4.91
CA ALA A 74 -1.45 17.15 5.29
C ALA A 74 -1.09 18.35 6.17
N THR A 75 -1.46 19.56 5.73
CA THR A 75 -1.21 20.81 6.47
C THR A 75 -1.88 20.80 7.85
N LYS A 76 -3.14 20.33 7.93
CA LYS A 76 -3.84 20.17 9.22
C LYS A 76 -3.19 19.13 10.13
N ALA A 77 -2.49 18.17 9.58
CA ALA A 77 -1.71 17.19 10.33
C ALA A 77 -0.30 17.67 10.69
N GLY A 78 0.09 18.88 10.24
CA GLY A 78 1.41 19.48 10.50
C GLY A 78 2.49 19.02 9.52
N LEU A 79 2.11 18.45 8.37
CA LEU A 79 3.02 18.10 7.28
C LEU A 79 3.11 19.25 6.29
N ASP A 80 4.33 19.61 5.91
CA ASP A 80 4.59 20.59 4.84
C ASP A 80 4.91 19.84 3.54
N LEU A 81 3.94 19.79 2.64
CA LEU A 81 4.05 19.10 1.35
C LEU A 81 4.04 20.10 0.20
N ASN A 82 4.87 19.82 -0.80
CA ASN A 82 4.96 20.64 -1.99
C ASN A 82 3.89 20.27 -3.02
N LEU A 83 3.04 21.24 -3.38
CA LEU A 83 1.95 21.07 -4.34
C LEU A 83 2.41 20.51 -5.69
N ASN A 84 3.56 21.00 -6.21
CA ASN A 84 4.07 20.58 -7.51
C ASN A 84 4.55 19.12 -7.48
N LYS A 85 5.16 18.67 -6.37
CA LYS A 85 5.54 17.26 -6.19
C LYS A 85 4.31 16.36 -6.12
N MET A 86 3.23 16.79 -5.46
CA MET A 86 1.95 16.06 -5.40
C MET A 86 1.31 15.97 -6.78
N GLU A 87 1.34 17.07 -7.56
CA GLU A 87 0.84 17.08 -8.93
C GLU A 87 1.65 16.14 -9.84
N ALA A 88 2.97 16.15 -9.73
CA ALA A 88 3.84 15.24 -10.47
C ALA A 88 3.55 13.77 -10.16
N HIS A 89 3.33 13.43 -8.88
CA HIS A 89 2.94 12.09 -8.48
C HIS A 89 1.58 11.66 -9.08
N TYR A 90 0.60 12.56 -9.06
CA TYR A 90 -0.70 12.32 -9.68
C TYR A 90 -0.58 12.05 -11.18
N LEU A 91 0.21 12.87 -11.90
CA LEU A 91 0.46 12.72 -13.34
C LEU A 91 1.22 11.43 -13.68
N ALA A 92 2.05 10.94 -12.77
CA ALA A 92 2.70 9.65 -12.89
C ALA A 92 1.76 8.44 -12.66
N GLY A 93 0.48 8.69 -12.36
CA GLY A 93 -0.52 7.65 -12.10
C GLY A 93 -0.64 7.22 -10.64
N GLY A 94 0.06 7.90 -9.72
CA GLY A 94 0.01 7.60 -8.30
C GLY A 94 -1.25 8.11 -7.60
N ASN A 95 -1.50 7.61 -6.40
CA ASN A 95 -2.63 7.97 -5.56
C ASN A 95 -2.20 8.93 -4.44
N VAL A 96 -2.38 10.24 -4.68
CA VAL A 96 -1.97 11.31 -3.75
C VAL A 96 -2.63 11.18 -2.38
N ASP A 97 -3.93 10.87 -2.32
CA ASP A 97 -4.65 10.75 -1.05
C ASP A 97 -4.11 9.58 -0.20
N ARG A 98 -3.82 8.44 -0.82
CA ARG A 98 -3.22 7.27 -0.16
C ARG A 98 -1.83 7.59 0.40
N VAL A 99 -0.99 8.26 -0.39
CA VAL A 99 0.35 8.69 0.04
C VAL A 99 0.26 9.66 1.22
N VAL A 100 -0.60 10.67 1.15
CA VAL A 100 -0.79 11.64 2.24
C VAL A 100 -1.30 10.98 3.51
N ASN A 101 -2.30 10.08 3.41
CA ASN A 101 -2.81 9.36 4.56
C ASN A 101 -1.72 8.48 5.21
N ALA A 102 -0.85 7.86 4.40
CA ALA A 102 0.30 7.09 4.87
C ALA A 102 1.34 7.96 5.59
N LEU A 103 1.64 9.15 5.05
CA LEU A 103 2.54 10.10 5.70
C LEU A 103 2.00 10.62 7.04
N ILE A 104 0.71 10.90 7.12
CA ILE A 104 0.05 11.28 8.38
C ILE A 104 0.14 10.13 9.40
N ALA A 105 -0.10 8.90 8.95
CA ALA A 105 -0.02 7.73 9.81
C ALA A 105 1.42 7.49 10.29
N SER A 106 2.42 7.60 9.40
CA SER A 106 3.83 7.43 9.74
C SER A 106 4.33 8.46 10.74
N GLN A 107 3.95 9.75 10.56
CA GLN A 107 4.28 10.82 11.49
C GLN A 107 3.72 10.54 12.89
N ARG A 108 2.44 10.11 12.97
CA ARG A 108 1.81 9.75 14.25
C ARG A 108 2.43 8.54 14.92
N ALA A 109 2.95 7.62 14.13
CA ALA A 109 3.64 6.41 14.61
C ALA A 109 5.12 6.64 14.93
N GLY A 110 5.67 7.84 14.67
CA GLY A 110 7.09 8.14 14.85
C GLY A 110 8.00 7.45 13.84
N ILE A 111 7.46 7.08 12.66
CA ILE A 111 8.22 6.40 11.62
C ILE A 111 8.73 7.45 10.62
N ALA A 112 10.02 7.38 10.31
CA ALA A 112 10.63 8.25 9.30
C ALA A 112 10.24 7.79 7.89
N LEU A 113 9.27 8.46 7.28
CA LEU A 113 8.83 8.24 5.91
C LEU A 113 8.75 9.59 5.21
N ASP A 114 9.59 9.80 4.21
CA ASP A 114 9.52 11.00 3.39
C ASP A 114 8.51 10.87 2.25
N PHE A 115 8.14 12.01 1.66
CA PHE A 115 7.17 12.06 0.57
C PHE A 115 7.65 11.30 -0.67
N GLU A 116 8.92 11.42 -1.03
CA GLU A 116 9.48 10.83 -2.24
C GLU A 116 9.49 9.29 -2.14
N LYS A 117 9.87 8.79 -0.96
CA LYS A 117 9.84 7.36 -0.67
C LYS A 117 8.41 6.80 -0.67
N ALA A 118 7.47 7.52 -0.07
CA ALA A 118 6.05 7.13 -0.09
C ALA A 118 5.51 7.08 -1.53
N CYS A 119 5.86 8.07 -2.37
CA CYS A 119 5.52 8.08 -3.78
C CYS A 119 6.13 6.90 -4.56
N ALA A 120 7.40 6.57 -4.29
CA ALA A 120 8.07 5.44 -4.93
C ALA A 120 7.40 4.09 -4.59
N ILE A 121 6.99 3.90 -3.33
CA ILE A 121 6.24 2.72 -2.88
C ILE A 121 4.88 2.62 -3.59
N ASP A 122 4.14 3.74 -3.67
CA ASP A 122 2.82 3.81 -4.32
C ASP A 122 2.92 3.51 -5.81
N LEU A 123 3.90 4.09 -6.52
CA LEU A 123 4.14 3.84 -7.95
C LEU A 123 4.65 2.42 -8.23
N ALA A 124 5.28 1.78 -7.27
CA ALA A 124 5.62 0.35 -7.33
C ALA A 124 4.40 -0.57 -7.15
N GLY A 125 3.18 0.00 -7.02
CA GLY A 125 1.94 -0.75 -6.88
C GLY A 125 1.68 -1.30 -5.47
N ARG A 126 2.41 -0.84 -4.45
CA ARG A 126 2.23 -1.27 -3.06
C ARG A 126 1.39 -0.25 -2.28
N ASP A 127 0.59 -0.76 -1.35
CA ASP A 127 -0.18 0.11 -0.46
C ASP A 127 0.69 0.64 0.67
N VAL A 128 1.04 1.94 0.56
CA VAL A 128 1.90 2.63 1.52
C VAL A 128 1.27 2.69 2.91
N LEU A 129 -0.05 2.91 3.00
CA LEU A 129 -0.76 3.02 4.28
C LEU A 129 -0.76 1.67 5.02
N THR A 130 -1.09 0.60 4.32
CA THR A 130 -1.02 -0.76 4.86
C THR A 130 0.40 -1.10 5.30
N ALA A 131 1.42 -0.71 4.53
CA ALA A 131 2.81 -0.92 4.89
C ALA A 131 3.21 -0.21 6.19
N VAL A 132 2.81 1.05 6.37
CA VAL A 132 3.02 1.80 7.62
C VAL A 132 2.32 1.12 8.80
N GLN A 133 1.08 0.67 8.62
CA GLN A 133 0.35 -0.05 9.67
C GLN A 133 1.04 -1.35 10.06
N MET A 134 1.51 -2.14 9.08
CA MET A 134 2.21 -3.41 9.33
C MET A 134 3.64 -3.21 9.88
N SER A 135 4.21 -2.03 9.77
CA SER A 135 5.50 -1.73 10.41
C SER A 135 5.34 -1.45 11.91
N VAL A 136 4.17 -0.94 12.33
CA VAL A 136 3.82 -0.69 13.74
C VAL A 136 3.20 -1.92 14.39
N SER A 137 2.29 -2.57 13.67
CA SER A 137 1.52 -3.71 14.15
C SER A 137 1.87 -4.95 13.33
N PRO A 138 2.71 -5.86 13.86
CA PRO A 138 3.10 -7.06 13.16
C PRO A 138 1.89 -7.89 12.71
N LYS A 139 2.03 -8.56 11.57
CA LYS A 139 1.01 -9.47 11.00
C LYS A 139 1.47 -10.90 11.15
N VAL A 140 0.53 -11.79 11.45
CA VAL A 140 0.77 -13.24 11.42
C VAL A 140 0.34 -13.76 10.04
N ILE A 141 1.25 -14.47 9.38
CA ILE A 141 0.99 -15.20 8.13
C ILE A 141 1.12 -16.70 8.40
N GLU A 142 0.28 -17.50 7.77
CA GLU A 142 0.31 -18.96 7.93
C GLU A 142 0.91 -19.61 6.67
N THR A 143 1.75 -20.62 6.88
CA THR A 143 2.21 -21.46 5.77
C THR A 143 1.10 -22.45 5.38
N PRO A 144 1.07 -22.91 4.13
CA PRO A 144 0.33 -24.13 3.80
C PRO A 144 0.90 -25.31 4.61
N VAL A 145 0.19 -26.42 4.60
CA VAL A 145 0.73 -27.67 5.18
C VAL A 145 1.94 -28.13 4.38
N ILE A 146 3.06 -28.28 5.07
CA ILE A 146 4.35 -28.65 4.50
C ILE A 146 4.64 -30.09 4.88
N ALA A 147 4.77 -30.95 3.90
CA ALA A 147 5.13 -32.37 4.10
C ALA A 147 6.64 -32.56 3.89
N ALA A 148 7.28 -33.24 4.82
CA ALA A 148 8.69 -33.61 4.74
C ALA A 148 8.94 -34.97 5.38
N ILE A 149 9.97 -35.70 4.94
CA ILE A 149 10.28 -37.02 5.41
C ILE A 149 11.55 -36.96 6.26
N ALA A 150 11.49 -37.45 7.50
CA ALA A 150 12.65 -37.59 8.36
C ALA A 150 13.53 -38.78 7.90
N LYS A 151 14.77 -38.90 8.43
CA LYS A 151 15.71 -39.96 8.02
C LYS A 151 15.22 -41.36 8.34
N ASP A 152 14.32 -41.52 9.30
CA ASP A 152 13.66 -42.79 9.62
C ASP A 152 12.56 -43.21 8.62
N GLY A 153 12.34 -42.43 7.55
CA GLY A 153 11.39 -42.72 6.48
C GLY A 153 9.95 -42.37 6.79
N ILE A 154 9.67 -41.66 7.90
CA ILE A 154 8.32 -41.24 8.29
C ILE A 154 8.07 -39.81 7.81
N GLU A 155 6.93 -39.63 7.11
CA GLU A 155 6.44 -38.31 6.71
C GLU A 155 5.89 -37.56 7.91
N LEU A 156 6.31 -36.30 8.03
CA LEU A 156 5.72 -35.32 8.93
C LEU A 156 5.05 -34.23 8.14
N ARG A 157 3.92 -33.75 8.61
CA ARG A 157 3.16 -32.64 8.05
C ARG A 157 3.13 -31.53 9.06
N ALA A 158 3.79 -30.42 8.74
CA ALA A 158 3.91 -29.27 9.62
C ALA A 158 3.22 -28.04 9.03
N LYS A 159 2.60 -27.24 9.91
CA LYS A 159 2.06 -25.93 9.61
C LYS A 159 2.69 -24.91 10.54
N ALA A 160 3.17 -23.79 9.99
CA ALA A 160 3.79 -22.75 10.76
C ALA A 160 3.02 -21.43 10.68
N LYS A 161 3.05 -20.67 11.77
CA LYS A 161 2.64 -19.28 11.87
C LYS A 161 3.88 -18.41 11.95
N VAL A 162 3.99 -17.45 11.05
CA VAL A 162 5.14 -16.57 10.96
C VAL A 162 4.68 -15.15 11.29
N THR A 163 5.21 -14.60 12.37
CA THR A 163 4.96 -13.19 12.71
C THR A 163 5.97 -12.32 11.98
N VAL A 164 5.46 -11.43 11.13
CA VAL A 164 6.28 -10.56 10.30
C VAL A 164 5.95 -9.10 10.55
N ARG A 165 6.94 -8.24 10.41
CA ARG A 165 6.83 -6.79 10.40
C ARG A 165 7.36 -6.25 9.07
N VAL A 166 6.70 -5.22 8.51
CA VAL A 166 7.18 -4.57 7.31
C VAL A 166 8.37 -3.66 7.64
N ASN A 167 9.43 -3.80 6.85
CA ASN A 167 10.53 -2.85 6.82
C ASN A 167 10.32 -1.88 5.66
N ILE A 168 9.94 -0.64 5.98
CA ILE A 168 9.60 0.40 4.99
C ILE A 168 10.79 0.71 4.08
N ASP A 169 12.03 0.60 4.59
CA ASP A 169 13.23 0.87 3.81
C ASP A 169 13.47 -0.16 2.70
N ARG A 170 13.00 -1.37 2.90
CA ARG A 170 13.14 -2.48 1.95
C ARG A 170 11.89 -2.70 1.08
N LEU A 171 10.87 -1.86 1.20
CA LEU A 171 9.60 -2.03 0.48
C LEU A 171 9.78 -1.92 -1.03
N VAL A 172 10.59 -0.96 -1.50
CA VAL A 172 10.92 -0.83 -2.91
C VAL A 172 11.99 -1.85 -3.27
N GLY A 173 11.65 -2.79 -4.16
CA GLY A 173 12.55 -3.86 -4.61
C GLY A 173 12.63 -5.09 -3.71
N GLY A 174 12.08 -5.07 -2.50
CA GLY A 174 12.02 -6.24 -1.62
C GLY A 174 10.97 -7.26 -2.06
N ALA A 175 11.24 -8.54 -1.87
CA ALA A 175 10.30 -9.61 -2.17
C ALA A 175 9.09 -9.58 -1.22
N GLY A 176 7.96 -10.13 -1.69
CA GLY A 176 6.68 -10.13 -0.98
C GLY A 176 6.53 -11.24 0.07
N GLU A 177 5.32 -11.31 0.63
CA GLU A 177 4.90 -12.29 1.64
C GLU A 177 5.07 -13.74 1.16
N GLU A 178 4.76 -14.01 -0.11
CA GLU A 178 4.90 -15.34 -0.72
C GLU A 178 6.33 -15.87 -0.65
N THR A 179 7.32 -14.99 -0.77
CA THR A 179 8.74 -15.37 -0.67
C THR A 179 9.10 -15.79 0.75
N ILE A 180 8.55 -15.13 1.77
CA ILE A 180 8.72 -15.53 3.17
C ILE A 180 8.14 -16.92 3.40
N ILE A 181 6.90 -17.14 2.94
CA ILE A 181 6.21 -18.43 3.06
C ILE A 181 7.03 -19.55 2.39
N ALA A 182 7.51 -19.32 1.18
CA ALA A 182 8.31 -20.29 0.45
C ALA A 182 9.64 -20.65 1.15
N ARG A 183 10.36 -19.63 1.65
CA ARG A 183 11.64 -19.83 2.36
C ARG A 183 11.46 -20.50 3.72
N VAL A 184 10.43 -20.12 4.46
CA VAL A 184 10.10 -20.79 5.72
C VAL A 184 9.73 -22.24 5.45
N GLY A 185 8.94 -22.50 4.40
CA GLY A 185 8.61 -23.84 3.97
C GLY A 185 9.84 -24.69 3.64
N GLU A 186 10.77 -24.16 2.88
CA GLU A 186 12.06 -24.80 2.58
C GLU A 186 12.87 -25.06 3.85
N GLY A 187 12.90 -24.08 4.76
CA GLY A 187 13.56 -24.23 6.06
C GLY A 187 12.99 -25.36 6.89
N ILE A 188 11.66 -25.51 6.93
CA ILE A 188 10.97 -26.61 7.61
C ILE A 188 11.31 -27.95 6.98
N VAL A 189 11.19 -28.07 5.65
CA VAL A 189 11.55 -29.31 4.92
C VAL A 189 12.98 -29.72 5.19
N THR A 190 13.92 -28.79 5.12
CA THR A 190 15.35 -29.06 5.37
C THR A 190 15.59 -29.51 6.81
N THR A 191 14.93 -28.90 7.78
CA THR A 191 15.12 -29.23 9.20
C THR A 191 14.53 -30.61 9.51
N ILE A 192 13.32 -30.91 9.05
CA ILE A 192 12.71 -32.24 9.22
C ILE A 192 13.54 -33.31 8.50
N GLY A 193 13.96 -33.06 7.25
CA GLY A 193 14.76 -34.00 6.47
C GLY A 193 16.16 -34.27 7.04
N SER A 194 16.68 -33.35 7.86
CA SER A 194 17.96 -33.54 8.58
C SER A 194 17.81 -34.26 9.92
N SER A 195 16.60 -34.31 10.49
CA SER A 195 16.32 -34.97 11.77
C SER A 195 16.47 -36.50 11.67
N VAL A 196 17.03 -37.11 12.71
CA VAL A 196 17.30 -38.56 12.73
C VAL A 196 16.01 -39.34 12.81
N SER A 197 15.04 -38.86 13.60
CA SER A 197 13.75 -39.49 13.81
C SER A 197 12.63 -38.48 13.81
N HIS A 198 11.45 -38.91 13.35
CA HIS A 198 10.22 -38.15 13.47
C HIS A 198 9.89 -37.80 14.94
N LYS A 199 10.29 -38.69 15.90
CA LYS A 199 10.07 -38.46 17.33
C LYS A 199 10.83 -37.24 17.86
N ASP A 200 12.06 -37.03 17.41
CA ASP A 200 12.87 -35.89 17.80
C ASP A 200 12.16 -34.57 17.44
N VAL A 201 11.52 -34.55 16.29
CA VAL A 201 10.75 -33.39 15.82
C VAL A 201 9.47 -33.17 16.61
N LEU A 202 8.75 -34.25 16.97
CA LEU A 202 7.52 -34.19 17.74
C LEU A 202 7.77 -33.82 19.22
N GLU A 203 8.90 -34.25 19.78
CA GLU A 203 9.28 -33.92 21.15
C GLU A 203 9.73 -32.46 21.29
N ASN A 204 10.33 -31.90 20.25
CA ASN A 204 10.82 -30.54 20.29
C ASN A 204 10.59 -29.78 18.96
N PRO A 205 9.34 -29.42 18.64
CA PRO A 205 9.00 -28.69 17.42
C PRO A 205 9.64 -27.27 17.39
N ASP A 206 9.95 -26.69 18.55
CA ASP A 206 10.60 -25.39 18.64
C ASP A 206 12.02 -25.39 18.06
N SER A 207 12.67 -26.54 17.99
CA SER A 207 13.97 -26.69 17.32
C SER A 207 13.90 -26.32 15.83
N ILE A 208 12.77 -26.61 15.18
CA ILE A 208 12.52 -26.22 13.79
C ILE A 208 12.43 -24.70 13.71
N SER A 209 11.62 -24.08 14.57
CA SER A 209 11.42 -22.63 14.63
C SER A 209 12.75 -21.89 14.77
N GLN A 210 13.58 -22.31 15.71
CA GLN A 210 14.89 -21.70 15.96
C GLN A 210 15.85 -21.90 14.79
N THR A 211 15.90 -23.10 14.21
CA THR A 211 16.78 -23.41 13.09
C THR A 211 16.41 -22.58 11.87
N VAL A 212 15.11 -22.44 11.58
CA VAL A 212 14.58 -21.67 10.45
C VAL A 212 14.81 -20.17 10.66
N LEU A 213 14.58 -19.66 11.87
CA LEU A 213 14.79 -18.26 12.21
C LEU A 213 16.26 -17.85 12.07
N ASN A 214 17.19 -18.71 12.54
CA ASN A 214 18.63 -18.46 12.46
C ASN A 214 19.20 -18.44 11.03
N LYS A 215 18.46 -18.93 10.04
CA LYS A 215 18.86 -18.88 8.61
C LYS A 215 18.75 -17.49 7.99
N GLY A 216 18.15 -16.50 8.66
CA GLY A 216 18.01 -15.14 8.14
C GLY A 216 17.20 -15.09 6.84
N LEU A 217 16.07 -15.76 6.81
CA LEU A 217 15.26 -15.97 5.60
C LEU A 217 14.55 -14.69 5.10
N ASP A 218 14.57 -13.62 5.88
CA ASP A 218 14.04 -12.29 5.55
C ASP A 218 14.97 -11.47 4.64
N SER A 219 16.19 -11.93 4.41
CA SER A 219 17.16 -11.23 3.56
C SER A 219 16.59 -11.00 2.14
N GLY A 220 16.66 -9.75 1.64
CA GLY A 220 16.13 -9.36 0.34
C GLY A 220 14.60 -9.33 0.24
N THR A 221 13.89 -9.41 1.38
CA THR A 221 12.44 -9.23 1.45
C THR A 221 12.07 -7.87 2.04
N ALA A 222 10.83 -7.46 1.82
CA ALA A 222 10.25 -6.26 2.45
C ALA A 222 9.86 -6.48 3.91
N PHE A 223 10.07 -7.67 4.46
CA PHE A 223 9.64 -8.07 5.79
C PHE A 223 10.81 -8.43 6.68
N GLU A 224 10.59 -8.28 7.98
CA GLU A 224 11.41 -8.84 9.05
C GLU A 224 10.61 -9.94 9.75
N ILE A 225 11.22 -11.11 9.94
CA ILE A 225 10.60 -12.20 10.67
C ILE A 225 10.88 -11.99 12.17
N LEU A 226 9.82 -11.85 12.96
CA LEU A 226 9.92 -11.67 14.42
C LEU A 226 9.85 -13.01 15.15
N SER A 227 8.95 -13.90 14.75
CA SER A 227 8.87 -15.27 15.28
C SER A 227 8.39 -16.24 14.20
N ILE A 228 8.72 -17.49 14.39
CA ILE A 228 8.20 -18.64 13.64
C ILE A 228 7.71 -19.62 14.67
N ASP A 229 6.43 -19.91 14.67
CA ASP A 229 5.79 -20.82 15.63
C ASP A 229 5.21 -21.99 14.85
N ILE A 230 5.64 -23.20 15.19
CA ILE A 230 5.06 -24.42 14.61
C ILE A 230 3.68 -24.63 15.25
N ALA A 231 2.64 -24.46 14.45
CA ALA A 231 1.27 -24.50 14.94
C ALA A 231 0.73 -25.91 15.06
N ASP A 232 1.19 -26.82 14.19
CA ASP A 232 0.71 -28.19 14.12
C ASP A 232 1.76 -29.07 13.46
N VAL A 233 1.93 -30.30 13.99
CA VAL A 233 2.81 -31.32 13.42
C VAL A 233 2.09 -32.67 13.50
N ASP A 234 1.68 -33.17 12.35
CA ASP A 234 1.03 -34.47 12.20
C ASP A 234 1.99 -35.51 11.63
N VAL A 235 1.81 -36.77 12.05
CA VAL A 235 2.51 -37.90 11.47
C VAL A 235 1.75 -38.39 10.25
N GLY A 236 2.42 -38.40 9.11
CA GLY A 236 1.90 -38.89 7.84
C GLY A 236 2.18 -40.38 7.63
N VAL A 237 2.51 -40.73 6.40
CA VAL A 237 2.70 -42.10 5.96
C VAL A 237 4.14 -42.57 6.25
N ASN A 238 4.32 -43.85 6.57
CA ASN A 238 5.65 -44.45 6.60
C ASN A 238 6.10 -44.79 5.17
N VAL A 239 6.77 -43.82 4.54
CA VAL A 239 7.27 -43.91 3.16
C VAL A 239 8.38 -44.95 3.05
N GLY A 240 9.21 -45.08 4.08
CA GLY A 240 10.29 -46.09 4.14
C GLY A 240 9.78 -47.51 4.05
N ALA A 241 8.74 -47.84 4.85
CA ALA A 241 8.14 -49.18 4.78
C ALA A 241 7.44 -49.45 3.45
N LYS A 242 6.77 -48.44 2.88
CA LYS A 242 6.12 -48.56 1.57
C LYS A 242 7.13 -48.85 0.44
N LEU A 243 8.24 -48.12 0.42
CA LEU A 243 9.32 -48.37 -0.58
C LEU A 243 9.93 -49.78 -0.44
N GLN A 244 10.09 -50.31 0.77
CA GLN A 244 10.58 -51.65 0.97
C GLN A 244 9.58 -52.72 0.45
N ILE A 245 8.29 -52.50 0.63
CA ILE A 245 7.25 -53.37 0.11
C ILE A 245 7.25 -53.35 -1.44
N ASP A 246 7.24 -52.16 -2.04
CA ASP A 246 7.25 -51.96 -3.48
C ASP A 246 8.52 -52.59 -4.11
N GLN A 247 9.66 -52.50 -3.42
CA GLN A 247 10.93 -53.07 -3.86
C GLN A 247 10.90 -54.61 -3.79
N ALA A 248 10.34 -55.17 -2.71
CA ALA A 248 10.19 -56.62 -2.55
C ALA A 248 9.15 -57.21 -3.54
N GLU A 249 8.18 -56.46 -3.99
CA GLU A 249 7.24 -56.85 -5.05
C GLU A 249 7.90 -56.81 -6.45
N ALA A 250 8.79 -55.83 -6.70
CA ALA A 250 9.51 -55.70 -7.96
C ALA A 250 10.61 -56.78 -8.17
N ASP A 251 11.12 -57.36 -7.08
CA ASP A 251 12.16 -58.39 -7.07
C ASP A 251 11.58 -59.83 -7.18
N LYS A 252 10.23 -59.97 -7.29
CA LYS A 252 9.53 -61.23 -7.52
C LYS A 252 9.29 -61.48 -8.99
#